data_47b9c399e8b970b52d2231e8f53d52c8
#
_entry.id   47b9c399e8b970b52d2231e8f53d52c8
#
_cell.length_a   1.000
_cell.length_b   1.000
_cell.length_c   1.000
_cell.angle_alpha   90.00
_cell.angle_beta   90.00
_cell.angle_gamma   90.00
#
_symmetry.space_group_name_H-M   'P 1'
#
loop_
_entity.id
_entity.type
_entity.pdbx_description
1 polymer ?
#
loop_
_entity_poly.entity_id
_entity_poly.type
_entity_poly.pdbx_seq_one_letter_code
_entity_poly.pdbx_strand_id
1 'polypeptide(L)'
;MSVDSPSTTPSHSGAEGTQEMVSPAAQEPSTSALSRLYASPATRSLGLVIALVVLFVVGAATGGERFASFDNVLTILRFASVIGVVSIGMTFVISAGGIDLSVGAIVALSSVWATTLATQTMAEDTHWILMVGAALLVGAACGLINGLLIAYGKVAAFIATLAMLAAARGLAEIIAQRRTQIIRDRGFIDFFGGSVLGIPVLVVIFAVVAVLGWILLNRTTFGRRTLAIGGNPEAARLAGIKVQRQTAYLYVLLGLACGLAAVMLMARTTTGTSTHGQLLELDAIAAVVIGGTLLSGGRGTIVGTVLGVLIFATLTNVFTLNNLDTSTQAVAKGVIIVAAVLLQQRVASRRASP
;
A
#
# COMPACT_ATOMS: atom_id res chain seq x y z
N MET A 1 33.01 -33.25 76.87
CA MET A 1 32.34 -34.54 77.12
C MET A 1 31.93 -35.01 75.73
N SER A 2 32.80 -35.80 75.19
CA SER A 2 32.89 -37.27 75.02
C SER A 2 31.83 -37.73 74.01
N VAL A 3 32.31 -38.14 72.83
CA VAL A 3 32.62 -39.52 72.42
C VAL A 3 31.39 -40.09 71.68
N ASP A 4 31.35 -40.62 70.46
CA ASP A 4 32.26 -41.48 69.71
C ASP A 4 31.71 -41.67 68.29
N SER A 5 32.61 -41.85 67.32
CA SER A 5 32.37 -42.59 66.09
C SER A 5 32.46 -44.10 66.37
N PRO A 6 31.94 -45.01 65.51
CA PRO A 6 32.75 -45.43 64.38
C PRO A 6 31.95 -45.94 63.14
N SER A 7 32.60 -45.79 61.99
CA SER A 7 32.86 -46.73 60.88
C SER A 7 31.91 -47.90 60.61
N THR A 8 31.52 -48.06 59.34
CA THR A 8 31.85 -49.21 58.46
C THR A 8 31.30 -49.02 57.04
N THR A 9 32.14 -49.09 56.06
CA THR A 9 31.82 -49.55 54.70
C THR A 9 31.72 -51.06 54.69
N PRO A 10 30.98 -51.70 53.75
CA PRO A 10 31.54 -51.96 52.41
C PRO A 10 30.56 -51.99 51.24
N SER A 11 31.12 -51.68 50.08
CA SER A 11 30.96 -52.24 48.74
C SER A 11 29.77 -53.17 48.44
N HIS A 12 29.04 -52.82 47.37
CA HIS A 12 28.84 -53.80 46.25
C HIS A 12 28.37 -53.07 44.97
N SER A 13 29.08 -53.42 43.94
CA SER A 13 28.86 -53.33 42.50
C SER A 13 27.40 -53.59 42.07
N GLY A 14 26.90 -52.75 41.21
CA GLY A 14 25.71 -52.95 40.39
C GLY A 14 25.75 -52.05 39.23
N ALA A 15 26.31 -52.47 38.11
CA ALA A 15 26.21 -51.82 36.84
C ALA A 15 24.74 -52.03 36.34
N GLU A 16 23.94 -50.99 36.47
CA GLU A 16 22.66 -50.92 35.77
C GLU A 16 22.81 -49.93 34.61
N GLY A 17 22.69 -50.54 33.41
CA GLY A 17 22.75 -49.82 32.14
C GLY A 17 21.67 -48.77 32.03
N THR A 18 22.10 -47.51 31.89
CA THR A 18 21.25 -46.41 31.49
C THR A 18 20.81 -46.72 30.04
N GLN A 19 19.62 -47.28 29.84
CA GLN A 19 18.95 -47.26 28.56
C GLN A 19 18.60 -45.79 28.29
N GLU A 20 19.35 -45.16 27.39
CA GLU A 20 18.98 -43.94 26.72
C GLU A 20 17.62 -44.18 26.04
N MET A 21 16.55 -43.69 26.64
CA MET A 21 15.24 -43.60 25.97
C MET A 21 15.41 -42.61 24.81
N VAL A 22 15.70 -43.14 23.64
CA VAL A 22 15.55 -42.43 22.37
C VAL A 22 14.08 -42.01 22.26
N SER A 23 13.81 -40.75 22.57
CA SER A 23 12.52 -40.13 22.35
C SER A 23 12.17 -40.29 20.86
N PRO A 24 11.00 -40.86 20.49
CA PRO A 24 10.63 -40.98 19.09
C PRO A 24 10.60 -39.57 18.50
N ALA A 25 11.41 -39.36 17.44
CA ALA A 25 11.41 -38.13 16.68
C ALA A 25 9.96 -37.77 16.33
N ALA A 26 9.52 -36.61 16.80
CA ALA A 26 8.21 -36.07 16.48
C ALA A 26 8.08 -36.03 14.96
N GLN A 27 7.25 -36.90 14.42
CA GLN A 27 6.91 -36.90 13.00
C GLN A 27 6.31 -35.51 12.70
N GLU A 28 7.05 -34.69 11.94
CA GLU A 28 6.49 -33.47 11.40
C GLU A 28 5.19 -33.81 10.65
N PRO A 29 4.08 -33.12 10.94
CA PRO A 29 2.83 -33.38 10.25
C PRO A 29 3.07 -33.16 8.75
N SER A 30 2.84 -34.20 7.95
CA SER A 30 2.96 -34.16 6.51
C SER A 30 1.97 -33.12 5.98
N THR A 31 2.44 -31.90 5.77
CA THR A 31 1.66 -30.87 5.09
C THR A 31 1.35 -31.39 3.69
N SER A 32 0.08 -31.64 3.40
CA SER A 32 -0.37 -32.18 2.12
C SER A 32 0.18 -31.33 0.97
N ALA A 33 0.55 -31.95 -0.16
CA ALA A 33 1.06 -31.24 -1.33
C ALA A 33 0.11 -30.10 -1.77
N LEU A 34 -1.19 -30.27 -1.56
CA LEU A 34 -2.21 -29.24 -1.77
C LEU A 34 -2.02 -28.01 -0.88
N SER A 35 -1.70 -28.16 0.41
CA SER A 35 -1.48 -27.02 1.29
C SER A 35 -0.22 -26.23 0.91
N ARG A 36 0.81 -26.88 0.40
CA ARG A 36 2.03 -26.23 -0.15
C ARG A 36 1.74 -25.50 -1.46
N LEU A 37 0.90 -26.05 -2.32
CA LEU A 37 0.46 -25.39 -3.56
C LEU A 37 -0.31 -24.10 -3.26
N TYR A 38 -1.28 -24.14 -2.33
CA TYR A 38 -2.05 -22.95 -1.91
C TYR A 38 -1.22 -21.91 -1.15
N ALA A 39 -0.04 -22.28 -0.67
CA ALA A 39 0.86 -21.39 0.06
C ALA A 39 1.81 -20.59 -0.84
N SER A 40 1.96 -20.96 -2.11
CA SER A 40 2.93 -20.34 -3.00
C SER A 40 2.51 -18.92 -3.41
N PRO A 41 3.46 -17.98 -3.61
CA PRO A 41 3.16 -16.64 -4.13
C PRO A 41 2.46 -16.69 -5.50
N ALA A 42 2.79 -17.68 -6.33
CA ALA A 42 2.21 -17.86 -7.65
C ALA A 42 0.70 -18.20 -7.59
N THR A 43 0.29 -19.06 -6.65
CA THR A 43 -1.13 -19.44 -6.51
C THR A 43 -2.00 -18.28 -6.04
N ARG A 44 -1.45 -17.38 -5.21
CA ARG A 44 -2.17 -16.16 -4.79
C ARG A 44 -2.35 -15.19 -5.94
N SER A 45 -1.32 -14.96 -6.72
CA SER A 45 -1.42 -14.13 -7.92
C SER A 45 -2.41 -14.71 -8.92
N LEU A 46 -2.47 -16.04 -9.05
CA LEU A 46 -3.46 -16.71 -9.88
C LEU A 46 -4.90 -16.44 -9.41
N GLY A 47 -5.15 -16.48 -8.10
CA GLY A 47 -6.46 -16.14 -7.53
C GLY A 47 -6.90 -14.71 -7.86
N LEU A 48 -5.97 -13.74 -7.79
CA LEU A 48 -6.24 -12.36 -8.17
C LEU A 48 -6.49 -12.19 -9.67
N VAL A 49 -5.74 -12.91 -10.50
CA VAL A 49 -5.96 -12.93 -11.96
C VAL A 49 -7.33 -13.52 -12.28
N ILE A 50 -7.72 -14.63 -11.64
CA ILE A 50 -9.06 -15.21 -11.81
C ILE A 50 -10.14 -14.21 -11.40
N ALA A 51 -9.99 -13.53 -10.26
CA ALA A 51 -10.94 -12.50 -9.82
C ALA A 51 -11.05 -11.36 -10.84
N LEU A 52 -9.92 -10.90 -11.39
CA LEU A 52 -9.90 -9.88 -12.44
C LEU A 52 -10.62 -10.36 -13.71
N VAL A 53 -10.35 -11.58 -14.17
CA VAL A 53 -11.03 -12.18 -15.34
C VAL A 53 -12.53 -12.28 -15.10
N VAL A 54 -12.96 -12.74 -13.92
CA VAL A 54 -14.37 -12.79 -13.55
C VAL A 54 -15.02 -11.41 -13.63
N LEU A 55 -14.36 -10.38 -13.10
CA LEU A 55 -14.86 -9.00 -13.19
C LEU A 55 -14.94 -8.51 -14.63
N PHE A 56 -13.98 -8.88 -15.49
CA PHE A 56 -14.05 -8.55 -16.92
C PHE A 56 -15.22 -9.24 -17.60
N VAL A 57 -15.48 -10.51 -17.29
CA VAL A 57 -16.64 -11.26 -17.82
C VAL A 57 -17.96 -10.62 -17.35
N VAL A 58 -18.07 -10.29 -16.05
CA VAL A 58 -19.26 -9.61 -15.50
C VAL A 58 -19.43 -8.24 -16.16
N GLY A 59 -18.36 -7.46 -16.30
CA GLY A 59 -18.40 -6.16 -16.95
C GLY A 59 -18.84 -6.26 -18.41
N ALA A 60 -18.34 -7.24 -19.16
CA ALA A 60 -18.75 -7.48 -20.56
C ALA A 60 -20.20 -7.92 -20.65
N ALA A 61 -20.66 -8.79 -19.73
CA ALA A 61 -22.05 -9.25 -19.71
C ALA A 61 -23.06 -8.14 -19.35
N THR A 62 -22.68 -7.20 -18.47
CA THR A 62 -23.57 -6.13 -17.99
C THR A 62 -23.42 -4.81 -18.75
N GLY A 63 -22.21 -4.48 -19.23
CA GLY A 63 -21.90 -3.24 -19.95
C GLY A 63 -21.84 -3.39 -21.49
N GLY A 64 -21.89 -4.64 -21.99
CA GLY A 64 -21.88 -4.94 -23.43
C GLY A 64 -20.66 -4.38 -24.16
N GLU A 65 -20.86 -3.92 -25.39
CA GLU A 65 -19.79 -3.36 -26.25
C GLU A 65 -19.08 -2.16 -25.63
N ARG A 66 -19.77 -1.37 -24.79
CA ARG A 66 -19.16 -0.23 -24.09
C ARG A 66 -18.06 -0.68 -23.16
N PHE A 67 -18.27 -1.78 -22.43
CA PHE A 67 -17.25 -2.32 -21.52
C PHE A 67 -16.13 -2.99 -22.30
N ALA A 68 -16.43 -3.75 -23.35
CA ALA A 68 -15.47 -4.52 -24.13
C ALA A 68 -14.60 -3.67 -25.07
N SER A 69 -14.84 -2.35 -25.16
CA SER A 69 -14.06 -1.44 -26.02
C SER A 69 -12.64 -1.23 -25.51
N PHE A 70 -11.68 -1.05 -26.45
CA PHE A 70 -10.30 -0.72 -26.12
C PHE A 70 -10.19 0.61 -25.34
N ASP A 71 -11.01 1.59 -25.68
CA ASP A 71 -11.05 2.89 -25.00
C ASP A 71 -11.47 2.76 -23.54
N ASN A 72 -12.38 1.83 -23.23
CA ASN A 72 -12.74 1.55 -21.85
C ASN A 72 -11.61 0.88 -21.08
N VAL A 73 -10.84 -0.02 -21.69
CA VAL A 73 -9.65 -0.60 -21.07
C VAL A 73 -8.64 0.50 -20.72
N LEU A 74 -8.41 1.44 -21.64
CA LEU A 74 -7.54 2.61 -21.37
C LEU A 74 -8.12 3.48 -20.25
N THR A 75 -9.43 3.62 -20.18
CA THR A 75 -10.11 4.35 -19.09
C THR A 75 -9.89 3.66 -17.75
N ILE A 76 -10.08 2.34 -17.66
CA ILE A 76 -9.78 1.56 -16.45
C ILE A 76 -8.32 1.76 -16.04
N LEU A 77 -7.38 1.68 -16.99
CA LEU A 77 -5.95 1.85 -16.71
C LEU A 77 -5.61 3.28 -16.22
N ARG A 78 -6.23 4.32 -16.77
CA ARG A 78 -6.06 5.71 -16.29
C ARG A 78 -6.56 5.86 -14.85
N PHE A 79 -7.69 5.27 -14.49
CA PHE A 79 -8.18 5.26 -13.09
C PHE A 79 -7.25 4.47 -12.19
N ALA A 80 -6.86 3.27 -12.61
CA ALA A 80 -5.92 2.42 -11.90
C ALA A 80 -4.60 3.13 -11.62
N SER A 81 -4.11 3.96 -12.54
CA SER A 81 -2.81 4.62 -12.44
C SER A 81 -2.71 5.53 -11.22
N VAL A 82 -3.73 6.35 -10.95
CA VAL A 82 -3.73 7.28 -9.80
C VAL A 82 -3.75 6.52 -8.48
N ILE A 83 -4.71 5.58 -8.33
CA ILE A 83 -4.83 4.74 -7.15
C ILE A 83 -3.56 3.90 -6.98
N GLY A 84 -3.01 3.39 -8.08
CA GLY A 84 -1.86 2.49 -8.10
C GLY A 84 -0.58 3.12 -7.57
N VAL A 85 -0.30 4.36 -7.94
CA VAL A 85 0.89 5.09 -7.46
C VAL A 85 0.83 5.23 -5.94
N VAL A 86 -0.32 5.64 -5.37
CA VAL A 86 -0.50 5.74 -3.93
C VAL A 86 -0.43 4.37 -3.26
N SER A 87 -1.08 3.35 -3.85
CA SER A 87 -1.09 1.99 -3.33
C SER A 87 0.31 1.37 -3.27
N ILE A 88 1.19 1.68 -4.24
CA ILE A 88 2.59 1.24 -4.20
C ILE A 88 3.31 1.85 -3.00
N GLY A 89 3.19 3.15 -2.76
CA GLY A 89 3.73 3.80 -1.58
C GLY A 89 3.14 3.22 -0.28
N MET A 90 1.82 3.01 -0.25
CA MET A 90 1.10 2.41 0.87
C MET A 90 1.57 0.97 1.16
N THR A 91 1.94 0.20 0.14
CA THR A 91 2.49 -1.15 0.31
C THR A 91 3.73 -1.14 1.20
N PHE A 92 4.61 -0.15 1.05
CA PHE A 92 5.81 -0.03 1.90
C PHE A 92 5.45 0.28 3.36
N VAL A 93 4.53 1.22 3.59
CA VAL A 93 4.09 1.61 4.93
C VAL A 93 3.40 0.44 5.63
N ILE A 94 2.45 -0.22 4.97
CA ILE A 94 1.74 -1.39 5.53
C ILE A 94 2.71 -2.56 5.74
N SER A 95 3.65 -2.80 4.82
CA SER A 95 4.66 -3.86 4.98
C SER A 95 5.54 -3.66 6.22
N ALA A 96 5.71 -2.43 6.69
CA ALA A 96 6.40 -2.10 7.93
C ALA A 96 5.50 -2.11 9.18
N GLY A 97 4.22 -2.45 9.04
CA GLY A 97 3.23 -2.45 10.12
C GLY A 97 2.62 -1.08 10.41
N GLY A 98 2.82 -0.08 9.53
CA GLY A 98 2.18 1.22 9.60
C GLY A 98 0.89 1.30 8.80
N ILE A 99 0.14 2.37 9.01
CA ILE A 99 -1.04 2.73 8.21
C ILE A 99 -1.02 4.24 8.00
N ASP A 100 -1.47 4.73 6.83
CA ASP A 100 -1.59 6.16 6.56
C ASP A 100 -2.98 6.47 5.98
N LEU A 101 -3.77 7.18 6.76
CA LEU A 101 -5.12 7.62 6.38
C LEU A 101 -5.12 9.00 5.72
N SER A 102 -3.98 9.69 5.67
CA SER A 102 -3.91 11.06 5.17
C SER A 102 -3.67 11.17 3.66
N VAL A 103 -3.42 10.05 2.98
CA VAL A 103 -2.98 10.05 1.57
C VAL A 103 -3.91 10.83 0.65
N GLY A 104 -5.23 10.68 0.81
CA GLY A 104 -6.20 11.41 0.00
C GLY A 104 -6.20 12.92 0.28
N ALA A 105 -6.02 13.33 1.52
CA ALA A 105 -5.91 14.73 1.91
C ALA A 105 -4.57 15.35 1.45
N ILE A 106 -3.48 14.58 1.49
CA ILE A 106 -2.17 15.00 0.96
C ILE A 106 -2.26 15.21 -0.55
N VAL A 107 -2.94 14.31 -1.29
CA VAL A 107 -3.20 14.47 -2.73
C VAL A 107 -3.98 15.77 -2.98
N ALA A 108 -5.02 16.06 -2.20
CA ALA A 108 -5.79 17.29 -2.33
C ALA A 108 -4.91 18.53 -2.09
N LEU A 109 -4.17 18.57 -0.97
CA LEU A 109 -3.30 19.69 -0.64
C LEU A 109 -2.22 19.90 -1.71
N SER A 110 -1.58 18.82 -2.17
CA SER A 110 -0.57 18.87 -3.22
C SER A 110 -1.15 19.42 -4.52
N SER A 111 -2.37 18.98 -4.91
CA SER A 111 -3.02 19.47 -6.14
C SER A 111 -3.41 20.94 -6.04
N VAL A 112 -3.99 21.35 -4.90
CA VAL A 112 -4.38 22.76 -4.67
C VAL A 112 -3.14 23.65 -4.65
N TRP A 113 -2.08 23.26 -3.95
CA TRP A 113 -0.86 24.08 -3.88
C TRP A 113 -0.23 24.28 -5.26
N ALA A 114 -0.13 23.20 -6.03
CA ALA A 114 0.43 23.22 -7.38
C ALA A 114 -0.40 24.08 -8.36
N THR A 115 -1.69 24.27 -8.10
CA THR A 115 -2.59 25.06 -8.96
C THR A 115 -2.95 26.44 -8.37
N THR A 116 -2.30 26.89 -7.30
CA THR A 116 -2.45 28.28 -6.84
C THR A 116 -2.06 29.25 -7.96
N LEU A 117 -2.66 30.45 -7.96
CA LEU A 117 -2.33 31.48 -8.92
C LEU A 117 -0.83 31.77 -8.95
N ALA A 118 -0.20 31.89 -7.77
CA ALA A 118 1.23 32.13 -7.65
C ALA A 118 2.07 31.03 -8.32
N THR A 119 1.77 29.75 -8.07
CA THR A 119 2.49 28.62 -8.69
C THR A 119 2.29 28.59 -10.20
N GLN A 120 1.06 28.83 -10.67
CA GLN A 120 0.77 28.83 -12.11
C GLN A 120 1.46 30.01 -12.82
N THR A 121 1.44 31.22 -12.26
CA THR A 121 2.15 32.37 -12.85
C THR A 121 3.66 32.10 -12.92
N MET A 122 4.27 31.55 -11.85
CA MET A 122 5.68 31.17 -11.89
C MET A 122 5.95 30.08 -12.93
N ALA A 123 5.02 29.16 -13.15
CA ALA A 123 5.15 28.10 -14.16
C ALA A 123 5.02 28.67 -15.58
N GLU A 124 4.09 29.59 -15.83
CA GLU A 124 3.93 30.30 -17.11
C GLU A 124 5.21 31.08 -17.49
N ASP A 125 5.87 31.73 -16.49
CA ASP A 125 7.11 32.48 -16.70
C ASP A 125 8.36 31.59 -16.89
N THR A 126 8.27 30.30 -16.47
CA THR A 126 9.42 29.40 -16.48
C THR A 126 9.11 28.10 -17.22
N HIS A 127 8.51 27.12 -16.54
CA HIS A 127 8.14 25.82 -17.09
C HIS A 127 7.13 25.10 -16.18
N TRP A 128 6.17 24.40 -16.76
CA TRP A 128 5.13 23.63 -16.04
C TRP A 128 5.69 22.60 -15.04
N ILE A 129 6.94 22.19 -15.18
CA ILE A 129 7.61 21.25 -14.26
C ILE A 129 7.65 21.78 -12.82
N LEU A 130 7.52 23.11 -12.66
CA LEU A 130 7.42 23.78 -11.36
C LEU A 130 6.16 23.36 -10.60
N MET A 131 5.03 23.20 -11.29
CA MET A 131 3.79 22.66 -10.71
C MET A 131 3.98 21.22 -10.21
N VAL A 132 4.71 20.41 -10.98
CA VAL A 132 5.06 19.03 -10.59
C VAL A 132 5.94 19.04 -9.34
N GLY A 133 7.00 19.87 -9.34
CA GLY A 133 7.89 20.03 -8.20
C GLY A 133 7.16 20.48 -6.94
N ALA A 134 6.26 21.45 -7.07
CA ALA A 134 5.44 21.94 -5.97
C ALA A 134 4.55 20.82 -5.37
N ALA A 135 3.86 20.05 -6.20
CA ALA A 135 3.04 18.92 -5.74
C ALA A 135 3.88 17.87 -5.01
N LEU A 136 5.04 17.49 -5.55
CA LEU A 136 5.94 16.51 -4.95
C LEU A 136 6.51 17.01 -3.62
N LEU A 137 6.90 18.29 -3.54
CA LEU A 137 7.44 18.87 -2.31
C LEU A 137 6.40 18.93 -1.19
N VAL A 138 5.17 19.33 -1.50
CA VAL A 138 4.07 19.35 -0.52
C VAL A 138 3.78 17.92 -0.03
N GLY A 139 3.68 16.96 -0.93
CA GLY A 139 3.50 15.56 -0.58
C GLY A 139 4.63 15.03 0.31
N ALA A 140 5.89 15.28 -0.09
CA ALA A 140 7.06 14.88 0.69
C ALA A 140 7.11 15.54 2.07
N ALA A 141 6.76 16.83 2.18
CA ALA A 141 6.72 17.56 3.44
C ALA A 141 5.67 16.97 4.40
N CYS A 142 4.45 16.69 3.92
CA CYS A 142 3.43 16.02 4.71
C CYS A 142 3.87 14.62 5.15
N GLY A 143 4.46 13.84 4.24
CA GLY A 143 5.02 12.53 4.55
C GLY A 143 6.16 12.60 5.58
N LEU A 144 7.02 13.61 5.48
CA LEU A 144 8.09 13.85 6.45
C LEU A 144 7.53 14.17 7.84
N ILE A 145 6.51 15.03 7.93
CA ILE A 145 5.85 15.36 9.19
C ILE A 145 5.25 14.10 9.82
N ASN A 146 4.49 13.29 9.07
CA ASN A 146 3.97 12.03 9.55
C ASN A 146 5.11 11.10 10.02
N GLY A 147 6.14 10.95 9.20
CA GLY A 147 7.30 10.13 9.50
C GLY A 147 8.03 10.54 10.78
N LEU A 148 8.21 11.83 11.01
CA LEU A 148 8.86 12.37 12.21
C LEU A 148 7.99 12.16 13.46
N LEU A 149 6.69 12.45 13.38
CA LEU A 149 5.75 12.25 14.49
C LEU A 149 5.68 10.78 14.91
N ILE A 150 5.64 9.86 13.95
CA ILE A 150 5.53 8.43 14.21
C ILE A 150 6.88 7.85 14.68
N ALA A 151 7.96 8.15 13.96
CA ALA A 151 9.24 7.51 14.21
C ALA A 151 9.97 8.06 15.44
N TYR A 152 9.93 9.36 15.64
CA TYR A 152 10.68 10.06 16.71
C TYR A 152 9.75 10.57 17.80
N GLY A 153 8.56 11.09 17.45
CA GLY A 153 7.54 11.51 18.41
C GLY A 153 6.82 10.34 19.08
N LYS A 154 7.00 9.10 18.57
CA LYS A 154 6.33 7.89 19.08
C LYS A 154 4.80 7.98 19.10
N VAL A 155 4.25 8.86 18.25
CA VAL A 155 2.80 8.97 18.06
C VAL A 155 2.32 7.74 17.28
N ALA A 156 1.23 7.13 17.70
CA ALA A 156 0.66 6.01 16.96
C ALA A 156 0.32 6.43 15.52
N ALA A 157 0.68 5.60 14.53
CA ALA A 157 0.55 5.93 13.11
C ALA A 157 -0.88 6.37 12.73
N PHE A 158 -1.88 5.68 13.27
CA PHE A 158 -3.28 6.02 13.08
C PHE A 158 -3.61 7.44 13.56
N ILE A 159 -3.12 7.86 14.74
CA ILE A 159 -3.39 9.19 15.30
C ILE A 159 -2.68 10.28 14.49
N ALA A 160 -1.41 10.08 14.16
CA ALA A 160 -0.62 11.05 13.40
C ALA A 160 -1.22 11.28 12.00
N THR A 161 -1.57 10.20 11.31
CA THR A 161 -2.12 10.30 9.95
C THR A 161 -3.55 10.80 9.92
N LEU A 162 -4.36 10.51 10.96
CA LEU A 162 -5.70 11.09 11.09
C LEU A 162 -5.62 12.62 11.34
N ALA A 163 -4.68 13.07 12.18
CA ALA A 163 -4.43 14.50 12.38
C ALA A 163 -3.96 15.15 11.07
N MET A 164 -3.04 14.51 10.33
CA MET A 164 -2.60 14.98 9.02
C MET A 164 -3.73 15.02 8.00
N LEU A 165 -4.63 14.04 8.00
CA LEU A 165 -5.82 14.04 7.14
C LEU A 165 -6.65 15.30 7.36
N ALA A 166 -6.97 15.62 8.63
CA ALA A 166 -7.74 16.80 8.96
C ALA A 166 -7.00 18.09 8.61
N ALA A 167 -5.72 18.18 8.96
CA ALA A 167 -4.90 19.36 8.70
C ALA A 167 -4.69 19.61 7.19
N ALA A 168 -4.29 18.59 6.43
CA ALA A 168 -4.05 18.73 5.00
C ALA A 168 -5.36 19.05 4.23
N ARG A 169 -6.48 18.42 4.61
CA ARG A 169 -7.79 18.71 4.01
C ARG A 169 -8.22 20.14 4.31
N GLY A 170 -8.11 20.56 5.57
CA GLY A 170 -8.43 21.95 5.99
C GLY A 170 -7.56 22.98 5.28
N LEU A 171 -6.24 22.76 5.19
CA LEU A 171 -5.34 23.66 4.46
C LEU A 171 -5.69 23.70 2.96
N ALA A 172 -6.02 22.58 2.34
CA ALA A 172 -6.45 22.55 0.94
C ALA A 172 -7.72 23.40 0.74
N GLU A 173 -8.71 23.32 1.64
CA GLU A 173 -9.91 24.13 1.57
C GLU A 173 -9.65 25.63 1.77
N ILE A 174 -8.79 26.00 2.71
CA ILE A 174 -8.40 27.40 2.98
C ILE A 174 -7.68 27.97 1.75
N ILE A 175 -6.68 27.29 1.22
CA ILE A 175 -5.88 27.76 0.09
C ILE A 175 -6.73 27.87 -1.18
N ALA A 176 -7.57 26.86 -1.46
CA ALA A 176 -8.46 26.86 -2.60
C ALA A 176 -9.67 27.78 -2.41
N GLN A 177 -9.92 28.31 -1.19
CA GLN A 177 -11.14 29.05 -0.84
C GLN A 177 -12.41 28.28 -1.23
N ARG A 178 -12.36 26.95 -1.12
CA ARG A 178 -13.42 26.00 -1.54
C ARG A 178 -13.80 26.13 -3.02
N ARG A 179 -12.89 26.65 -3.86
CA ARG A 179 -13.09 26.80 -5.30
C ARG A 179 -12.20 25.81 -6.06
N THR A 180 -12.66 25.40 -7.22
CA THR A 180 -11.85 24.62 -8.16
C THR A 180 -10.92 25.57 -8.91
N GLN A 181 -9.64 25.26 -8.91
CA GLN A 181 -8.59 26.01 -9.60
C GLN A 181 -8.33 25.35 -10.95
N ILE A 182 -8.57 26.09 -12.04
CA ILE A 182 -8.39 25.58 -13.40
C ILE A 182 -6.91 25.68 -13.76
N ILE A 183 -6.36 24.64 -14.37
CA ILE A 183 -5.00 24.64 -14.92
C ILE A 183 -5.00 25.39 -16.25
N ARG A 184 -4.12 26.39 -16.37
CA ARG A 184 -3.99 27.25 -17.55
C ARG A 184 -2.84 26.83 -18.45
N ASP A 185 -1.81 26.21 -17.89
CA ASP A 185 -0.61 25.79 -18.63
C ASP A 185 -0.93 24.66 -19.59
N ARG A 186 -0.88 24.96 -20.89
CA ARG A 186 -1.14 23.98 -21.94
C ARG A 186 -0.06 22.92 -22.03
N GLY A 187 1.21 23.25 -21.75
CA GLY A 187 2.30 22.29 -21.78
C GLY A 187 2.10 21.18 -20.75
N PHE A 188 1.60 21.52 -19.56
CA PHE A 188 1.21 20.53 -18.54
C PHE A 188 0.08 19.63 -19.04
N ILE A 189 -0.98 20.23 -19.59
CA ILE A 189 -2.18 19.50 -20.05
C ILE A 189 -1.81 18.58 -21.22
N ASP A 190 -1.08 19.08 -22.21
CA ASP A 190 -0.71 18.34 -23.41
C ASP A 190 0.25 17.18 -23.09
N PHE A 191 1.22 17.40 -22.19
CA PHE A 191 2.15 16.35 -21.79
C PHE A 191 1.46 15.21 -21.05
N PHE A 192 0.75 15.51 -19.96
CA PHE A 192 0.13 14.47 -19.13
C PHE A 192 -1.17 13.91 -19.72
N GLY A 193 -1.89 14.68 -20.54
CA GLY A 193 -3.04 14.23 -21.33
C GLY A 193 -2.67 13.40 -22.55
N GLY A 194 -1.40 13.46 -22.97
CA GLY A 194 -0.88 12.77 -24.13
C GLY A 194 -0.75 11.26 -23.99
N SER A 195 -0.22 10.63 -25.04
CA SER A 195 0.04 9.19 -25.08
C SER A 195 1.42 8.91 -25.70
N VAL A 196 2.07 7.85 -25.21
CA VAL A 196 3.32 7.30 -25.75
C VAL A 196 2.98 5.97 -26.40
N LEU A 197 3.19 5.84 -27.70
CA LEU A 197 2.82 4.64 -28.47
C LEU A 197 1.35 4.20 -28.31
N GLY A 198 0.43 5.16 -28.17
CA GLY A 198 -1.00 4.90 -27.93
C GLY A 198 -1.37 4.59 -26.48
N ILE A 199 -0.39 4.51 -25.57
CA ILE A 199 -0.63 4.29 -24.13
C ILE A 199 -0.64 5.65 -23.43
N PRO A 200 -1.66 5.98 -22.62
CA PRO A 200 -1.72 7.24 -21.88
C PRO A 200 -0.50 7.44 -20.97
N VAL A 201 0.04 8.66 -20.92
CA VAL A 201 1.21 9.00 -20.08
C VAL A 201 1.02 8.59 -18.63
N LEU A 202 -0.18 8.74 -18.09
CA LEU A 202 -0.51 8.34 -16.72
C LEU A 202 -0.27 6.84 -16.47
N VAL A 203 -0.60 5.99 -17.46
CA VAL A 203 -0.39 4.54 -17.39
C VAL A 203 1.10 4.22 -17.43
N VAL A 204 1.86 4.93 -18.27
CA VAL A 204 3.32 4.79 -18.34
C VAL A 204 3.96 5.15 -17.00
N ILE A 205 3.55 6.27 -16.38
CA ILE A 205 4.02 6.69 -15.05
C ILE A 205 3.73 5.59 -14.02
N PHE A 206 2.51 5.06 -13.99
CA PHE A 206 2.15 3.97 -13.07
C PHE A 206 3.01 2.73 -13.28
N ALA A 207 3.23 2.31 -14.54
CA ALA A 207 4.07 1.17 -14.87
C ALA A 207 5.52 1.38 -14.38
N VAL A 208 6.09 2.58 -14.59
CA VAL A 208 7.43 2.94 -14.10
C VAL A 208 7.48 2.89 -12.58
N VAL A 209 6.50 3.48 -11.88
CA VAL A 209 6.43 3.45 -10.41
C VAL A 209 6.27 2.02 -9.90
N ALA A 210 5.49 1.17 -10.58
CA ALA A 210 5.32 -0.23 -10.22
C ALA A 210 6.64 -1.02 -10.34
N VAL A 211 7.39 -0.81 -11.43
CA VAL A 211 8.69 -1.44 -11.63
C VAL A 211 9.71 -0.96 -10.59
N LEU A 212 9.80 0.35 -10.37
CA LEU A 212 10.69 0.93 -9.37
C LEU A 212 10.33 0.47 -7.96
N GLY A 213 9.05 0.44 -7.61
CA GLY A 213 8.54 -0.09 -6.34
C GLY A 213 8.87 -1.57 -6.17
N TRP A 214 8.72 -2.38 -7.23
CA TRP A 214 9.09 -3.78 -7.20
C TRP A 214 10.60 -3.98 -6.97
N ILE A 215 11.44 -3.24 -7.69
CA ILE A 215 12.90 -3.28 -7.49
C ILE A 215 13.24 -2.85 -6.06
N LEU A 216 12.68 -1.74 -5.59
CA LEU A 216 12.96 -1.18 -4.27
C LEU A 216 12.55 -2.18 -3.15
N LEU A 217 11.39 -2.84 -3.26
CA LEU A 217 10.93 -3.78 -2.25
C LEU A 217 11.70 -5.11 -2.30
N ASN A 218 11.92 -5.67 -3.50
CA ASN A 218 12.38 -7.05 -3.65
C ASN A 218 13.89 -7.18 -3.87
N ARG A 219 14.56 -6.13 -4.41
CA ARG A 219 15.96 -6.22 -4.82
C ARG A 219 16.91 -5.38 -3.98
N THR A 220 16.40 -4.50 -3.08
CA THR A 220 17.24 -3.60 -2.30
C THR A 220 17.28 -3.96 -0.81
N THR A 221 18.28 -3.42 -0.11
CA THR A 221 18.36 -3.48 1.35
C THR A 221 17.24 -2.69 2.02
N PHE A 222 16.74 -1.63 1.36
CA PHE A 222 15.61 -0.84 1.84
C PHE A 222 14.36 -1.70 2.01
N GLY A 223 13.98 -2.47 0.99
CA GLY A 223 12.83 -3.37 1.06
C GLY A 223 12.99 -4.47 2.11
N ARG A 224 14.18 -5.11 2.18
CA ARG A 224 14.46 -6.13 3.21
C ARG A 224 14.32 -5.58 4.62
N ARG A 225 14.85 -4.38 4.88
CA ARG A 225 14.70 -3.70 6.18
C ARG A 225 13.25 -3.37 6.49
N THR A 226 12.49 -2.92 5.50
CA THR A 226 11.05 -2.63 5.64
C THR A 226 10.28 -3.87 6.09
N LEU A 227 10.49 -5.01 5.43
CA LEU A 227 9.84 -6.27 5.78
C LEU A 227 10.29 -6.80 7.15
N ALA A 228 11.58 -6.65 7.48
CA ALA A 228 12.10 -7.05 8.79
C ALA A 228 11.48 -6.23 9.93
N ILE A 229 11.34 -4.91 9.77
CA ILE A 229 10.68 -4.03 10.75
C ILE A 229 9.23 -4.46 10.95
N GLY A 230 8.50 -4.72 9.87
CA GLY A 230 7.10 -5.14 9.95
C GLY A 230 6.92 -6.53 10.57
N GLY A 231 7.93 -7.42 10.45
CA GLY A 231 7.90 -8.73 11.09
C GLY A 231 8.12 -8.67 12.60
N ASN A 232 9.15 -7.97 13.04
CA ASN A 232 9.43 -7.72 14.45
C ASN A 232 10.36 -6.49 14.58
N PRO A 233 9.82 -5.31 14.96
CA PRO A 233 10.60 -4.08 15.07
C PRO A 233 11.75 -4.17 16.08
N GLU A 234 11.54 -4.92 17.18
CA GLU A 234 12.56 -5.05 18.22
C GLU A 234 13.72 -5.95 17.75
N ALA A 235 13.42 -7.09 17.14
CA ALA A 235 14.44 -7.94 16.53
C ALA A 235 15.20 -7.20 15.42
N ALA A 236 14.51 -6.41 14.60
CA ALA A 236 15.13 -5.58 13.58
C ALA A 236 16.10 -4.55 14.20
N ARG A 237 15.72 -3.92 15.32
CA ARG A 237 16.57 -2.98 16.07
C ARG A 237 17.82 -3.66 16.61
N LEU A 238 17.68 -4.85 17.22
CA LEU A 238 18.79 -5.64 17.74
C LEU A 238 19.74 -6.09 16.63
N ALA A 239 19.24 -6.33 15.42
CA ALA A 239 20.03 -6.61 14.22
C ALA A 239 20.69 -5.36 13.60
N GLY A 240 20.64 -4.19 14.29
CA GLY A 240 21.31 -2.97 13.85
C GLY A 240 20.53 -2.14 12.81
N ILE A 241 19.27 -2.45 12.55
CA ILE A 241 18.42 -1.65 11.65
C ILE A 241 17.96 -0.39 12.39
N LYS A 242 18.22 0.79 11.79
CA LYS A 242 17.74 2.08 12.32
C LYS A 242 16.25 2.23 12.04
N VAL A 243 15.39 1.57 12.85
CA VAL A 243 13.94 1.47 12.67
C VAL A 243 13.30 2.86 12.47
N GLN A 244 13.61 3.81 13.36
CA GLN A 244 13.06 5.17 13.28
C GLN A 244 13.34 5.84 11.93
N ARG A 245 14.61 5.81 11.49
CA ARG A 245 15.00 6.41 10.21
C ARG A 245 14.32 5.72 9.03
N GLN A 246 14.23 4.40 9.04
CA GLN A 246 13.56 3.64 8.00
C GLN A 246 12.07 4.00 7.95
N THR A 247 11.40 4.05 9.11
CA THR A 247 9.99 4.45 9.21
C THR A 247 9.76 5.86 8.64
N ALA A 248 10.59 6.84 9.01
CA ALA A 248 10.46 8.20 8.45
C ALA A 248 10.58 8.20 6.92
N TYR A 249 11.53 7.46 6.35
CA TYR A 249 11.66 7.36 4.89
C TYR A 249 10.47 6.72 4.21
N LEU A 250 9.78 5.76 4.85
CA LEU A 250 8.59 5.12 4.30
C LEU A 250 7.45 6.12 4.12
N TYR A 251 7.22 6.99 5.12
CA TYR A 251 6.20 8.03 5.03
C TYR A 251 6.57 9.14 4.04
N VAL A 252 7.86 9.50 3.92
CA VAL A 252 8.31 10.42 2.86
C VAL A 252 8.08 9.83 1.47
N LEU A 253 8.41 8.54 1.28
CA LEU A 253 8.16 7.84 0.01
C LEU A 253 6.68 7.83 -0.35
N LEU A 254 5.81 7.55 0.63
CA LEU A 254 4.36 7.60 0.44
C LEU A 254 3.88 9.02 0.14
N GLY A 255 4.41 10.02 0.83
CA GLY A 255 4.11 11.43 0.57
C GLY A 255 4.50 11.87 -0.85
N LEU A 256 5.67 11.43 -1.35
CA LEU A 256 6.07 11.64 -2.75
C LEU A 256 5.12 10.95 -3.72
N ALA A 257 4.67 9.73 -3.41
CA ALA A 257 3.66 9.03 -4.22
C ALA A 257 2.32 9.79 -4.23
N CYS A 258 1.92 10.39 -3.10
CA CYS A 258 0.72 11.25 -3.05
C CYS A 258 0.89 12.52 -3.89
N GLY A 259 2.05 13.17 -3.84
CA GLY A 259 2.36 14.33 -4.69
C GLY A 259 2.31 13.98 -6.18
N LEU A 260 2.86 12.83 -6.57
CA LEU A 260 2.78 12.34 -7.97
C LEU A 260 1.35 11.99 -8.37
N ALA A 261 0.58 11.34 -7.51
CA ALA A 261 -0.83 11.07 -7.74
C ALA A 261 -1.66 12.35 -7.87
N ALA A 262 -1.30 13.42 -7.13
CA ALA A 262 -1.90 14.74 -7.29
C ALA A 262 -1.66 15.29 -8.69
N VAL A 263 -0.43 15.24 -9.21
CA VAL A 263 -0.11 15.65 -10.59
C VAL A 263 -0.94 14.86 -11.61
N MET A 264 -1.04 13.54 -11.44
CA MET A 264 -1.82 12.68 -12.33
C MET A 264 -3.32 13.00 -12.27
N LEU A 265 -3.83 13.32 -11.09
CA LEU A 265 -5.23 13.67 -10.89
C LEU A 265 -5.54 15.05 -11.48
N MET A 266 -4.65 16.02 -11.28
CA MET A 266 -4.70 17.34 -11.91
C MET A 266 -4.75 17.22 -13.44
N ALA A 267 -3.88 16.41 -14.01
CA ALA A 267 -3.84 16.17 -15.47
C ALA A 267 -5.15 15.56 -16.00
N ARG A 268 -5.75 14.65 -15.24
CA ARG A 268 -7.00 13.98 -15.64
C ARG A 268 -8.21 14.90 -15.57
N THR A 269 -8.23 15.80 -14.59
CA THR A 269 -9.38 16.71 -14.34
C THR A 269 -9.14 18.12 -14.85
N THR A 270 -7.92 18.44 -15.30
CA THR A 270 -7.47 19.80 -15.68
C THR A 270 -7.69 20.85 -14.58
N THR A 271 -7.72 20.40 -13.32
CA THR A 271 -8.01 21.24 -12.17
C THR A 271 -7.22 20.84 -10.93
N GLY A 272 -7.13 21.74 -9.96
CA GLY A 272 -6.79 21.44 -8.56
C GLY A 272 -7.95 21.78 -7.64
N THR A 273 -8.28 20.90 -6.72
CA THR A 273 -9.42 21.10 -5.80
C THR A 273 -9.20 20.37 -4.49
N SER A 274 -9.76 20.92 -3.41
CA SER A 274 -9.74 20.30 -2.07
C SER A 274 -10.52 18.98 -1.98
N THR A 275 -11.35 18.66 -2.99
CA THR A 275 -12.10 17.40 -3.06
C THR A 275 -11.32 16.27 -3.75
N HIS A 276 -10.14 16.55 -4.32
CA HIS A 276 -9.29 15.52 -4.88
C HIS A 276 -8.92 14.46 -3.84
N GLY A 277 -8.80 13.22 -4.28
CA GLY A 277 -8.41 12.09 -3.42
C GLY A 277 -9.41 11.74 -2.32
N GLN A 278 -10.68 12.13 -2.42
CA GLN A 278 -11.71 11.73 -1.47
C GLN A 278 -11.85 10.19 -1.45
N LEU A 279 -11.76 9.59 -0.25
CA LEU A 279 -11.78 8.13 -0.02
C LEU A 279 -10.64 7.34 -0.71
N LEU A 280 -9.63 8.01 -1.23
CA LEU A 280 -8.49 7.37 -1.90
C LEU A 280 -7.70 6.48 -0.94
N GLU A 281 -7.64 6.86 0.34
CA GLU A 281 -7.03 6.04 1.41
C GLU A 281 -7.68 4.66 1.50
N LEU A 282 -9.00 4.59 1.43
CA LEU A 282 -9.73 3.32 1.50
C LEU A 282 -9.48 2.47 0.26
N ASP A 283 -9.53 3.07 -0.92
CA ASP A 283 -9.26 2.38 -2.18
C ASP A 283 -7.81 1.85 -2.22
N ALA A 284 -6.84 2.64 -1.75
CA ALA A 284 -5.43 2.26 -1.72
C ALA A 284 -5.16 1.12 -0.72
N ILE A 285 -5.68 1.23 0.51
CA ILE A 285 -5.53 0.18 1.53
C ILE A 285 -6.18 -1.12 1.04
N ALA A 286 -7.40 -1.03 0.50
CA ALA A 286 -8.11 -2.18 -0.01
C ALA A 286 -7.35 -2.89 -1.14
N ALA A 287 -6.83 -2.14 -2.11
CA ALA A 287 -6.02 -2.70 -3.20
C ALA A 287 -4.77 -3.41 -2.68
N VAL A 288 -4.08 -2.82 -1.69
CA VAL A 288 -2.87 -3.37 -1.08
C VAL A 288 -3.18 -4.65 -0.29
N VAL A 289 -4.28 -4.66 0.47
CA VAL A 289 -4.71 -5.82 1.29
C VAL A 289 -5.19 -6.97 0.41
N ILE A 290 -6.06 -6.69 -0.57
CA ILE A 290 -6.49 -7.69 -1.56
C ILE A 290 -5.29 -8.23 -2.32
N GLY A 291 -4.32 -7.37 -2.65
CA GLY A 291 -3.04 -7.74 -3.25
C GLY A 291 -2.18 -8.68 -2.40
N GLY A 292 -2.57 -8.96 -1.13
CA GLY A 292 -1.92 -9.93 -0.25
C GLY A 292 -0.81 -9.38 0.63
N THR A 293 -0.70 -8.06 0.75
CA THR A 293 0.12 -7.40 1.78
C THR A 293 -0.57 -7.53 3.13
N LEU A 294 0.14 -7.93 4.17
CA LEU A 294 -0.43 -8.14 5.50
C LEU A 294 -0.53 -6.82 6.27
N LEU A 295 -1.70 -6.51 6.82
CA LEU A 295 -1.90 -5.34 7.68
C LEU A 295 -1.06 -5.39 8.97
N SER A 296 -0.72 -6.59 9.45
CA SER A 296 0.19 -6.78 10.58
C SER A 296 1.65 -6.49 10.25
N GLY A 297 2.00 -6.23 8.99
CA GLY A 297 3.37 -6.04 8.54
C GLY A 297 4.11 -7.34 8.23
N GLY A 298 5.40 -7.22 7.94
CA GLY A 298 6.32 -8.33 7.68
C GLY A 298 6.20 -8.96 6.28
N ARG A 299 5.15 -8.61 5.53
CA ARG A 299 4.94 -9.13 4.18
C ARG A 299 4.26 -8.10 3.30
N GLY A 300 4.82 -7.89 2.12
CA GLY A 300 4.25 -7.02 1.08
C GLY A 300 4.56 -7.53 -0.32
N THR A 301 3.73 -7.17 -1.29
CA THR A 301 3.90 -7.58 -2.68
C THR A 301 3.41 -6.50 -3.64
N ILE A 302 4.32 -5.96 -4.43
CA ILE A 302 3.97 -4.93 -5.43
C ILE A 302 3.14 -5.53 -6.56
N VAL A 303 3.47 -6.74 -7.02
CA VAL A 303 2.69 -7.42 -8.07
C VAL A 303 1.25 -7.65 -7.61
N GLY A 304 1.07 -8.12 -6.37
CA GLY A 304 -0.26 -8.27 -5.78
C GLY A 304 -1.00 -6.93 -5.67
N THR A 305 -0.32 -5.87 -5.22
CA THR A 305 -0.89 -4.52 -5.16
C THR A 305 -1.36 -4.03 -6.53
N VAL A 306 -0.56 -4.22 -7.59
CA VAL A 306 -0.96 -3.86 -8.97
C VAL A 306 -2.22 -4.62 -9.39
N LEU A 307 -2.30 -5.92 -9.14
CA LEU A 307 -3.51 -6.71 -9.42
C LEU A 307 -4.71 -6.25 -8.59
N GLY A 308 -4.51 -5.95 -7.30
CA GLY A 308 -5.55 -5.39 -6.44
C GLY A 308 -6.08 -4.04 -6.93
N VAL A 309 -5.19 -3.17 -7.38
CA VAL A 309 -5.56 -1.88 -8.00
C VAL A 309 -6.38 -2.08 -9.27
N LEU A 310 -5.97 -2.99 -10.14
CA LEU A 310 -6.71 -3.32 -11.36
C LEU A 310 -8.10 -3.87 -11.05
N ILE A 311 -8.22 -4.73 -10.04
CA ILE A 311 -9.52 -5.25 -9.57
C ILE A 311 -10.42 -4.09 -9.12
N PHE A 312 -9.91 -3.18 -8.27
CA PHE A 312 -10.70 -2.03 -7.78
C PHE A 312 -11.08 -1.06 -8.88
N ALA A 313 -10.17 -0.76 -9.80
CA ALA A 313 -10.44 0.12 -10.93
C ALA A 313 -11.48 -0.48 -11.88
N THR A 314 -11.37 -1.78 -12.18
CA THR A 314 -12.35 -2.51 -13.01
C THR A 314 -13.71 -2.55 -12.32
N LEU A 315 -13.76 -2.83 -11.02
CA LEU A 315 -14.99 -2.85 -10.24
C LEU A 315 -15.71 -1.47 -10.28
N THR A 316 -14.95 -0.39 -10.06
CA THR A 316 -15.48 0.98 -10.14
C THR A 316 -15.99 1.30 -11.54
N ASN A 317 -15.29 0.85 -12.58
CA ASN A 317 -15.73 1.03 -13.96
C ASN A 317 -17.03 0.26 -14.26
N VAL A 318 -17.12 -1.00 -13.82
CA VAL A 318 -18.34 -1.81 -13.93
C VAL A 318 -19.52 -1.12 -13.24
N PHE A 319 -19.33 -0.62 -12.02
CA PHE A 319 -20.37 0.12 -11.31
C PHE A 319 -20.83 1.37 -12.07
N THR A 320 -19.86 2.14 -12.59
CA THR A 320 -20.15 3.37 -13.34
C THR A 320 -20.90 3.09 -14.64
N LEU A 321 -20.50 2.06 -15.40
CA LEU A 321 -21.19 1.68 -16.65
C LEU A 321 -22.61 1.13 -16.41
N ASN A 322 -22.84 0.56 -15.23
CA ASN A 322 -24.17 0.12 -14.79
C ASN A 322 -24.97 1.22 -14.08
N ASN A 323 -24.53 2.49 -14.17
CA ASN A 323 -25.20 3.68 -13.61
C ASN A 323 -25.42 3.61 -12.09
N LEU A 324 -24.58 2.88 -11.34
CA LEU A 324 -24.62 2.94 -9.88
C LEU A 324 -24.10 4.32 -9.42
N ASP A 325 -24.85 4.95 -8.54
CA ASP A 325 -24.44 6.21 -7.94
C ASP A 325 -23.21 6.04 -7.02
N THR A 326 -22.48 7.14 -6.80
CA THR A 326 -21.24 7.13 -6.03
C THR A 326 -21.42 6.67 -4.58
N SER A 327 -22.59 6.92 -3.99
CA SER A 327 -22.90 6.52 -2.61
C SER A 327 -23.09 4.99 -2.52
N THR A 328 -23.81 4.39 -3.45
CA THR A 328 -23.97 2.94 -3.58
C THR A 328 -22.62 2.26 -3.85
N GLN A 329 -21.78 2.86 -4.71
CA GLN A 329 -20.41 2.37 -4.94
C GLN A 329 -19.59 2.38 -3.66
N ALA A 330 -19.67 3.44 -2.85
CA ALA A 330 -18.95 3.54 -1.58
C ALA A 330 -19.37 2.45 -0.59
N VAL A 331 -20.67 2.18 -0.46
CA VAL A 331 -21.19 1.08 0.38
C VAL A 331 -20.68 -0.27 -0.11
N ALA A 332 -20.78 -0.55 -1.42
CA ALA A 332 -20.32 -1.80 -2.00
C ALA A 332 -18.80 -2.01 -1.77
N LYS A 333 -17.98 -0.98 -1.97
CA LYS A 333 -16.55 -1.01 -1.69
C LYS A 333 -16.27 -1.29 -0.22
N GLY A 334 -16.99 -0.65 0.71
CA GLY A 334 -16.87 -0.91 2.15
C GLY A 334 -17.10 -2.38 2.51
N VAL A 335 -18.17 -2.97 1.99
CA VAL A 335 -18.47 -4.41 2.18
C VAL A 335 -17.35 -5.30 1.64
N ILE A 336 -16.84 -4.99 0.44
CA ILE A 336 -15.76 -5.75 -0.20
C ILE A 336 -14.48 -5.67 0.63
N ILE A 337 -14.14 -4.50 1.17
CA ILE A 337 -12.96 -4.32 2.04
C ILE A 337 -13.07 -5.21 3.28
N VAL A 338 -14.22 -5.17 3.97
CA VAL A 338 -14.44 -6.00 5.17
C VAL A 338 -14.35 -7.48 4.82
N ALA A 339 -14.98 -7.92 3.74
CA ALA A 339 -14.94 -9.31 3.29
C ALA A 339 -13.50 -9.75 2.98
N ALA A 340 -12.70 -8.91 2.30
CA ALA A 340 -11.31 -9.18 1.97
C ALA A 340 -10.44 -9.32 3.22
N VAL A 341 -10.61 -8.43 4.22
CA VAL A 341 -9.87 -8.47 5.49
C VAL A 341 -10.22 -9.72 6.29
N LEU A 342 -11.51 -10.07 6.39
CA LEU A 342 -11.95 -11.29 7.08
C LEU A 342 -11.40 -12.55 6.43
N LEU A 343 -11.40 -12.60 5.09
CA LEU A 343 -10.82 -13.72 4.35
C LEU A 343 -9.32 -13.84 4.61
N GLN A 344 -8.61 -12.70 4.59
CA GLN A 344 -7.18 -12.64 4.87
C GLN A 344 -6.86 -13.14 6.30
N GLN A 345 -7.62 -12.72 7.31
CA GLN A 345 -7.46 -13.15 8.69
C GLN A 345 -7.68 -14.66 8.85
N ARG A 346 -8.72 -15.22 8.24
CA ARG A 346 -8.99 -16.67 8.28
C ARG A 346 -7.87 -17.49 7.64
N VAL A 347 -7.28 -17.00 6.55
CA VAL A 347 -6.14 -17.66 5.90
C VAL A 347 -4.87 -17.55 6.76
N ALA A 348 -4.68 -16.44 7.47
CA ALA A 348 -3.55 -16.25 8.36
C ALA A 348 -3.65 -17.12 9.62
N SER A 349 -4.82 -17.19 10.26
CA SER A 349 -5.05 -17.97 11.49
C SER A 349 -4.88 -19.49 11.28
N ARG A 350 -5.32 -20.04 10.13
CA ARG A 350 -5.11 -21.45 9.79
C ARG A 350 -3.64 -21.85 9.63
N ARG A 351 -2.71 -20.88 9.56
CA ARG A 351 -1.27 -21.10 9.48
C ARG A 351 -0.55 -20.99 10.83
N ALA A 352 -1.20 -20.39 11.80
CA ALA A 352 -0.68 -20.22 13.17
C ALA A 352 -1.11 -21.36 14.11
N SER A 353 -2.04 -22.22 13.68
CA SER A 353 -2.41 -23.42 14.44
C SER A 353 -1.37 -24.49 14.17
N PRO A 354 -0.71 -25.04 15.22
CA PRO A 354 0.32 -26.06 15.13
C PRO A 354 -0.22 -27.40 14.58
#